data_fe6529203d8f4d614193e5f4a5ba5f03
#
_entry.id   fe6529203d8f4d614193e5f4a5ba5f03
#
_cell.length_a   1.000
_cell.length_b   1.000
_cell.length_c   1.000
_cell.angle_alpha   90.00
_cell.angle_beta   90.00
_cell.angle_gamma   90.00
#
_symmetry.space_group_name_H-M   'P 1'
#
loop_
_entity.id
_entity.type
_entity.pdbx_description
1 polymer ?
#
loop_
_entity_poly.entity_id
_entity_poly.type
_entity_poly.pdbx_seq_one_letter_code
_entity_poly.pdbx_strand_id
1 'polypeptide(L)'
;MERHDYNPDVLNCLANLSNDEVKTPPAVAIRMLDLLPQELFRSPKTTFLDPFTKSGVFLREIVKRLDRGLEKVIPDRRERIDHILQKQVFGIATTELSAHLSRRTLYCSKDASSQYSVSRFATPDGNLRYRPLRHTWSTAGKCIYCGASQGVYDRGDQAEQYAYEFIHTDKPKNLFNMKFDVIIGNPPYQMSDGGGTGDSAKTIYHYFIEQAKLLNPRYLVMITPSRWMKGGKGLDDFRKTMREDTRIRSIYDYEDASECFSGLHIDGGVNYFLWESDYNGPVDYTYKSKGGGTYQSTRYLKVNFSDTVIRDPRQINVIKKVSKQSTNMFSKIVSSRNPYGFFADLFNDPDKYPSIKVYDEEPHNGVKIYGVKGKKGGAKRVSGYVHKNNISKNISLAMKHKLFFSKAYMTTSTVPPEIIIGLPGEVCTETFLNIGPFDTIEETNNALGYIKTKFFRALLFFNRHSLNISQESFSSIPLQDFSHPWTDEMLYKKYGLDPKEIEFIEGMIRPME
;
A
#
# COMPACT_ATOMS: atom_id res chain seq x y z
N MET A 1 -23.07 31.31 19.75
CA MET A 1 -22.52 31.75 18.45
C MET A 1 -21.22 31.00 18.27
N GLU A 2 -21.28 29.81 17.65
CA GLU A 2 -20.10 29.05 17.28
C GLU A 2 -19.40 29.80 16.15
N ARG A 3 -18.20 30.28 16.42
CA ARG A 3 -17.31 30.79 15.37
C ARG A 3 -16.89 29.59 14.52
N HIS A 4 -17.52 29.41 13.38
CA HIS A 4 -16.93 28.66 12.30
C HIS A 4 -15.67 29.40 11.87
N ASP A 5 -14.50 28.89 12.27
CA ASP A 5 -13.22 29.32 11.71
C ASP A 5 -13.19 28.87 10.24
N TYR A 6 -13.82 29.66 9.38
CA TYR A 6 -13.66 29.56 7.96
C TYR A 6 -12.23 30.03 7.65
N ASN A 7 -11.35 29.08 7.46
CA ASN A 7 -10.04 29.31 6.91
C ASN A 7 -10.16 29.22 5.39
N PRO A 8 -10.23 30.36 4.65
CA PRO A 8 -10.38 30.33 3.22
C PRO A 8 -9.12 29.76 2.61
N ASP A 9 -9.28 28.62 1.98
CA ASP A 9 -8.22 27.74 1.59
C ASP A 9 -7.58 28.13 0.26
N VAL A 10 -6.83 29.22 0.24
CA VAL A 10 -5.76 29.44 -0.74
C VAL A 10 -4.79 28.22 -0.73
N LEU A 11 -4.63 27.56 0.42
CA LEU A 11 -3.82 26.36 0.57
C LEU A 11 -4.43 25.12 -0.11
N ASN A 12 -5.77 24.99 -0.15
CA ASN A 12 -6.44 23.93 -0.91
C ASN A 12 -6.38 24.17 -2.42
N CYS A 13 -6.43 25.43 -2.86
CA CYS A 13 -6.20 25.77 -4.28
C CYS A 13 -4.77 25.46 -4.72
N LEU A 14 -3.78 25.66 -3.85
CA LEU A 14 -2.37 25.34 -4.13
C LEU A 14 -2.09 23.83 -4.03
N ALA A 15 -2.85 23.08 -3.24
CA ALA A 15 -2.72 21.61 -3.11
C ALA A 15 -3.04 20.88 -4.42
N ASN A 16 -3.84 21.47 -5.29
CA ASN A 16 -4.19 20.91 -6.60
C ASN A 16 -3.16 21.18 -7.70
N LEU A 17 -2.10 21.95 -7.42
CA LEU A 17 -1.07 22.30 -8.41
C LEU A 17 0.02 21.25 -8.59
N SER A 18 0.16 20.31 -7.65
CA SER A 18 0.97 19.10 -7.84
C SER A 18 0.30 17.91 -7.16
N ASN A 19 0.10 16.81 -7.88
CA ASN A 19 -0.45 15.56 -7.35
C ASN A 19 0.46 14.89 -6.29
N ASP A 20 1.65 15.43 -6.06
CA ASP A 20 2.70 14.83 -5.24
C ASP A 20 2.72 15.38 -3.80
N GLU A 21 2.09 16.53 -3.53
CA GLU A 21 2.10 17.18 -2.23
C GLU A 21 0.72 17.21 -1.54
N VAL A 22 0.34 16.11 -0.91
CA VAL A 22 -0.86 16.04 -0.07
C VAL A 22 -0.66 16.87 1.20
N LYS A 23 -1.51 17.90 1.39
CA LYS A 23 -1.52 18.72 2.62
C LYS A 23 -2.35 18.05 3.70
N THR A 24 -1.84 18.06 4.94
CA THR A 24 -2.51 17.43 6.07
C THR A 24 -3.53 18.38 6.70
N PRO A 25 -4.82 18.00 6.79
CA PRO A 25 -5.81 18.79 7.53
C PRO A 25 -5.45 18.88 9.02
N PRO A 26 -5.76 20.00 9.71
CA PRO A 26 -5.50 20.16 11.15
C PRO A 26 -6.08 19.03 12.00
N ALA A 27 -7.28 18.57 11.69
CA ALA A 27 -7.93 17.46 12.41
C ALA A 27 -7.13 16.14 12.33
N VAL A 28 -6.47 15.86 11.21
CA VAL A 28 -5.61 14.69 11.05
C VAL A 28 -4.32 14.86 11.87
N ALA A 29 -3.69 16.04 11.79
CA ALA A 29 -2.50 16.35 12.58
C ALA A 29 -2.77 16.21 14.10
N ILE A 30 -3.91 16.69 14.58
CA ILE A 30 -4.34 16.55 15.96
C ILE A 30 -4.48 15.07 16.36
N ARG A 31 -5.18 14.26 15.55
CA ARG A 31 -5.32 12.80 15.81
C ARG A 31 -3.97 12.09 15.86
N MET A 32 -3.03 12.45 14.99
CA MET A 32 -1.69 11.89 15.00
C MET A 32 -0.89 12.28 16.24
N LEU A 33 -1.02 13.54 16.71
CA LEU A 33 -0.39 14.01 17.94
C LEU A 33 -1.02 13.39 19.20
N ASP A 34 -2.29 12.95 19.14
CA ASP A 34 -2.96 12.25 20.23
C ASP A 34 -2.41 10.84 20.47
N LEU A 35 -1.66 10.26 19.51
CA LEU A 35 -0.96 8.99 19.71
C LEU A 35 0.25 9.12 20.64
N LEU A 36 0.83 10.33 20.73
CA LEU A 36 2.02 10.58 21.54
C LEU A 36 1.67 10.66 23.03
N PRO A 37 2.56 10.21 23.92
CA PRO A 37 2.45 10.47 25.34
C PRO A 37 2.34 11.97 25.63
N GLN A 38 1.28 12.40 26.32
CA GLN A 38 0.99 13.82 26.50
C GLN A 38 1.93 14.54 27.46
N GLU A 39 2.71 13.81 28.28
CA GLU A 39 3.80 14.35 29.11
C GLU A 39 4.93 14.96 28.29
N LEU A 40 5.13 14.54 27.04
CA LEU A 40 6.11 15.13 26.13
C LEU A 40 5.89 16.62 25.93
N PHE A 41 4.65 17.05 25.92
CA PHE A 41 4.26 18.47 25.76
C PHE A 41 4.37 19.28 27.05
N ARG A 42 4.72 18.66 28.18
CA ARG A 42 4.94 19.32 29.48
C ARG A 42 6.44 19.45 29.83
N SER A 43 7.31 18.91 29.01
CA SER A 43 8.76 18.95 29.21
C SER A 43 9.39 20.06 28.37
N PRO A 44 10.16 20.98 28.96
CA PRO A 44 10.88 22.02 28.23
C PRO A 44 12.09 21.48 27.43
N LYS A 45 12.39 20.18 27.58
CA LYS A 45 13.53 19.54 26.92
C LYS A 45 13.14 18.70 25.69
N THR A 46 11.87 18.36 25.53
CA THR A 46 11.41 17.52 24.42
C THR A 46 11.55 18.25 23.08
N THR A 47 12.13 17.58 22.11
CA THR A 47 12.40 18.12 20.78
C THR A 47 11.57 17.42 19.71
N PHE A 48 11.01 18.21 18.79
CA PHE A 48 10.12 17.74 17.72
C PHE A 48 10.67 18.13 16.34
N LEU A 49 10.63 17.21 15.39
CA LEU A 49 11.01 17.42 14.00
C LEU A 49 9.89 17.02 13.05
N ASP A 50 9.51 17.93 12.14
CA ASP A 50 8.79 17.63 10.91
C ASP A 50 9.76 17.72 9.72
N PRO A 51 10.32 16.59 9.23
CA PRO A 51 11.40 16.64 8.23
C PRO A 51 10.87 16.80 6.78
N PHE A 52 9.59 17.04 6.59
CA PHE A 52 8.94 17.29 5.30
C PHE A 52 7.77 18.27 5.44
N THR A 53 8.05 19.33 6.19
CA THR A 53 7.02 20.34 6.48
C THR A 53 6.58 21.07 5.21
N LYS A 54 5.27 21.25 5.09
CA LYS A 54 4.62 21.93 3.96
C LYS A 54 4.00 23.25 4.41
N SER A 55 2.82 23.18 5.05
CA SER A 55 2.16 24.35 5.63
C SER A 55 2.55 24.63 7.08
N GLY A 56 3.34 23.76 7.71
CA GLY A 56 3.68 23.87 9.13
C GLY A 56 2.60 23.42 10.09
N VAL A 57 1.57 22.70 9.63
CA VAL A 57 0.41 22.32 10.45
C VAL A 57 0.79 21.47 11.66
N PHE A 58 1.66 20.46 11.51
CA PHE A 58 2.11 19.64 12.62
C PHE A 58 2.84 20.50 13.67
N LEU A 59 3.78 21.30 13.23
CA LEU A 59 4.58 22.15 14.10
C LEU A 59 3.71 23.17 14.83
N ARG A 60 2.70 23.77 14.17
CA ARG A 60 1.74 24.67 14.79
C ARG A 60 0.94 23.99 15.90
N GLU A 61 0.43 22.79 15.65
CA GLU A 61 -0.34 22.05 16.65
C GLU A 61 0.54 21.59 17.83
N ILE A 62 1.83 21.28 17.57
CA ILE A 62 2.84 21.02 18.61
C ILE A 62 3.06 22.27 19.47
N VAL A 63 3.29 23.44 18.86
CA VAL A 63 3.47 24.71 19.58
C VAL A 63 2.28 25.00 20.48
N LYS A 64 1.04 24.83 20.00
CA LYS A 64 -0.18 25.01 20.81
C LYS A 64 -0.24 24.08 22.04
N ARG A 65 0.22 22.83 21.91
CA ARG A 65 0.26 21.86 23.01
C ARG A 65 1.37 22.20 24.01
N LEU A 66 2.55 22.57 23.52
CA LEU A 66 3.67 22.99 24.34
C LEU A 66 3.34 24.30 25.09
N ASP A 67 2.72 25.29 24.43
CA ASP A 67 2.30 26.54 25.09
C ASP A 67 1.42 26.28 26.32
N ARG A 68 0.42 25.40 26.19
CA ARG A 68 -0.43 24.98 27.32
C ARG A 68 0.33 24.13 28.35
N GLY A 69 1.14 23.17 27.87
CA GLY A 69 1.82 22.20 28.72
C GLY A 69 2.93 22.79 29.58
N LEU A 70 3.59 23.86 29.10
CA LEU A 70 4.70 24.52 29.77
C LEU A 70 4.29 25.74 30.60
N GLU A 71 3.02 26.10 30.67
CA GLU A 71 2.53 27.29 31.38
C GLU A 71 3.00 27.36 32.86
N LYS A 72 3.02 26.21 33.53
CA LYS A 72 3.51 26.13 34.93
C LYS A 72 5.03 26.17 35.06
N VAL A 73 5.78 25.76 34.02
CA VAL A 73 7.24 25.66 34.00
C VAL A 73 7.86 26.96 33.54
N ILE A 74 7.27 27.61 32.55
CA ILE A 74 7.66 28.90 32.00
C ILE A 74 6.41 29.80 31.99
N PRO A 75 6.10 30.49 33.09
CA PRO A 75 4.86 31.26 33.24
C PRO A 75 4.71 32.42 32.27
N ASP A 76 5.82 33.16 31.99
CA ASP A 76 5.78 34.22 31.00
C ASP A 76 5.56 33.66 29.60
N ARG A 77 4.48 34.10 28.95
CA ARG A 77 4.08 33.56 27.67
C ARG A 77 5.06 33.88 26.54
N ARG A 78 5.70 35.04 26.61
CA ARG A 78 6.65 35.48 25.59
C ARG A 78 7.94 34.62 25.68
N GLU A 79 8.46 34.47 26.88
CA GLU A 79 9.62 33.59 27.14
C GLU A 79 9.30 32.15 26.76
N ARG A 80 8.10 31.69 27.07
CA ARG A 80 7.64 30.33 26.74
C ARG A 80 7.57 30.11 25.22
N ILE A 81 6.98 31.03 24.46
CA ILE A 81 6.92 30.93 23.00
C ILE A 81 8.33 30.99 22.39
N ASP A 82 9.18 31.89 22.86
CA ASP A 82 10.57 31.97 22.42
C ASP A 82 11.31 30.66 22.68
N HIS A 83 11.17 30.09 23.89
CA HIS A 83 11.75 28.80 24.23
C HIS A 83 11.28 27.69 23.31
N ILE A 84 9.95 27.56 23.10
CA ILE A 84 9.36 26.53 22.23
C ILE A 84 9.89 26.65 20.81
N LEU A 85 9.83 27.83 20.21
CA LEU A 85 10.20 28.02 18.82
C LEU A 85 11.71 27.88 18.58
N GLN A 86 12.56 28.33 19.54
CA GLN A 86 14.00 28.27 19.38
C GLN A 86 14.64 26.94 19.80
N LYS A 87 14.01 26.19 20.73
CA LYS A 87 14.66 25.02 21.36
C LYS A 87 13.95 23.69 21.12
N GLN A 88 12.65 23.69 20.80
CA GLN A 88 11.87 22.46 20.80
C GLN A 88 11.29 22.07 19.43
N VAL A 89 11.07 23.04 18.53
CA VAL A 89 10.34 22.81 17.28
C VAL A 89 11.24 23.07 16.07
N PHE A 90 11.38 22.05 15.22
CA PHE A 90 12.27 22.05 14.05
C PHE A 90 11.57 21.49 12.83
N GLY A 91 11.97 21.93 11.64
CA GLY A 91 11.43 21.41 10.39
C GLY A 91 12.40 21.52 9.22
N ILE A 92 12.16 20.67 8.23
CA ILE A 92 12.77 20.76 6.89
C ILE A 92 11.62 20.90 5.89
N ALA A 93 11.62 21.99 5.15
CA ALA A 93 10.60 22.24 4.14
C ALA A 93 10.86 21.42 2.86
N THR A 94 9.79 20.98 2.21
CA THR A 94 9.87 20.22 0.96
C THR A 94 10.22 21.09 -0.25
N THR A 95 9.76 22.33 -0.25
CA THR A 95 9.99 23.33 -1.32
C THR A 95 10.25 24.71 -0.71
N GLU A 96 10.74 25.66 -1.51
CA GLU A 96 10.90 27.05 -1.06
C GLU A 96 9.57 27.68 -0.63
N LEU A 97 8.50 27.44 -1.39
CA LEU A 97 7.16 27.88 -1.04
C LEU A 97 6.71 27.31 0.30
N SER A 98 6.93 26.03 0.53
CA SER A 98 6.61 25.34 1.80
C SER A 98 7.41 25.94 2.97
N ALA A 99 8.68 26.34 2.74
CA ALA A 99 9.49 27.02 3.75
C ALA A 99 8.88 28.36 4.14
N HIS A 100 8.48 29.19 3.16
CA HIS A 100 7.84 30.47 3.42
C HIS A 100 6.49 30.31 4.13
N LEU A 101 5.67 29.32 3.74
CA LEU A 101 4.37 29.06 4.36
C LEU A 101 4.52 28.60 5.81
N SER A 102 5.41 27.63 6.06
CA SER A 102 5.64 27.11 7.41
C SER A 102 6.24 28.15 8.36
N ARG A 103 7.17 28.99 7.88
CA ARG A 103 7.71 30.12 8.68
C ARG A 103 6.62 31.15 9.01
N ARG A 104 5.77 31.53 8.07
CA ARG A 104 4.60 32.39 8.35
C ARG A 104 3.63 31.76 9.34
N THR A 105 3.44 30.47 9.26
CA THR A 105 2.56 29.74 10.20
C THR A 105 3.10 29.76 11.62
N LEU A 106 4.43 29.64 11.81
CA LEU A 106 5.07 29.55 13.13
C LEU A 106 5.59 30.88 13.64
N TYR A 107 6.22 31.68 12.79
CA TYR A 107 6.90 32.90 13.18
C TYR A 107 6.12 34.18 12.85
N CYS A 108 4.96 34.09 12.19
CA CYS A 108 4.20 35.19 11.62
C CYS A 108 4.99 35.96 10.53
N SER A 109 6.16 35.51 10.15
CA SER A 109 7.05 36.10 9.15
C SER A 109 7.68 35.02 8.28
N LYS A 110 7.94 35.31 7.00
CA LYS A 110 8.75 34.44 6.13
C LYS A 110 10.25 34.47 6.49
N ASP A 111 10.66 35.50 7.20
CA ASP A 111 12.02 35.74 7.67
C ASP A 111 12.03 35.74 9.20
N ALA A 112 12.61 34.69 9.80
CA ALA A 112 12.66 34.49 11.24
C ALA A 112 13.60 35.49 11.96
N SER A 113 14.50 36.15 11.24
CA SER A 113 15.40 37.17 11.80
C SER A 113 14.77 38.57 11.82
N SER A 114 13.63 38.75 11.12
CA SER A 114 12.98 40.05 10.98
C SER A 114 12.37 40.57 12.29
N GLN A 115 12.19 41.90 12.40
CA GLN A 115 11.51 42.52 13.54
C GLN A 115 10.02 42.13 13.67
N TYR A 116 9.43 41.56 12.62
CA TYR A 116 8.03 41.11 12.57
C TYR A 116 7.87 39.64 13.01
N SER A 117 8.98 38.93 13.26
CA SER A 117 8.92 37.56 13.73
C SER A 117 8.50 37.51 15.20
N VAL A 118 7.59 36.60 15.55
CA VAL A 118 7.13 36.35 16.93
C VAL A 118 8.30 35.95 17.84
N SER A 119 9.24 35.16 17.30
CA SER A 119 10.50 34.81 17.95
C SER A 119 11.65 35.15 17.02
N ARG A 120 12.65 35.85 17.51
CA ARG A 120 13.73 36.38 16.68
C ARG A 120 14.92 35.45 16.65
N PHE A 121 15.29 35.00 15.46
CA PHE A 121 16.43 34.13 15.22
C PHE A 121 17.63 34.88 14.63
N ALA A 122 18.79 34.23 14.66
CA ALA A 122 19.98 34.78 14.03
C ALA A 122 19.99 34.67 12.51
N THR A 123 19.16 33.77 11.95
CA THR A 123 19.09 33.51 10.51
C THR A 123 17.64 33.63 10.01
N PRO A 124 17.42 33.97 8.73
CA PRO A 124 16.09 34.05 8.12
C PRO A 124 15.30 32.74 8.19
N ASP A 125 15.97 31.60 8.23
CA ASP A 125 15.34 30.28 8.27
C ASP A 125 14.81 29.94 9.67
N GLY A 126 15.45 30.45 10.72
CA GLY A 126 15.20 29.97 12.09
C GLY A 126 15.47 28.46 12.19
N ASN A 127 14.53 27.74 12.77
CA ASN A 127 14.56 26.25 12.85
C ASN A 127 13.81 25.56 11.70
N LEU A 128 13.32 26.32 10.72
CA LEU A 128 12.62 25.80 9.55
C LEU A 128 13.50 25.93 8.31
N ARG A 129 14.41 24.97 8.14
CA ARG A 129 15.39 25.04 7.07
C ARG A 129 14.81 24.58 5.73
N TYR A 130 15.34 25.16 4.69
CA TYR A 130 15.20 24.71 3.31
C TYR A 130 16.52 24.90 2.59
N ARG A 131 16.93 23.90 1.82
CA ARG A 131 18.08 24.00 0.92
C ARG A 131 17.71 23.44 -0.42
N PRO A 132 17.83 24.23 -1.50
CA PRO A 132 17.68 23.70 -2.83
C PRO A 132 18.83 22.73 -3.12
N LEU A 133 18.50 21.49 -3.46
CA LEU A 133 19.46 20.44 -3.82
C LEU A 133 19.21 19.97 -5.24
N ARG A 134 20.26 19.45 -5.87
CA ARG A 134 20.17 18.73 -7.13
C ARG A 134 20.22 17.23 -6.87
N HIS A 135 19.61 16.47 -7.76
CA HIS A 135 19.75 15.03 -7.76
C HIS A 135 21.18 14.60 -8.11
N THR A 136 21.63 13.49 -7.54
CA THR A 136 22.89 12.84 -7.90
C THR A 136 22.61 11.69 -8.84
N TRP A 137 22.99 11.84 -10.11
CA TRP A 137 22.65 10.90 -11.16
C TRP A 137 23.65 9.73 -11.25
N SER A 138 23.13 8.51 -11.35
CA SER A 138 23.90 7.32 -11.74
C SER A 138 24.14 7.29 -13.25
N THR A 139 25.01 6.42 -13.72
CA THR A 139 25.25 6.16 -15.16
C THR A 139 23.99 5.70 -15.92
N ALA A 140 23.01 5.15 -15.21
CA ALA A 140 21.72 4.74 -15.76
C ALA A 140 20.68 5.88 -15.81
N GLY A 141 21.06 7.14 -15.53
CA GLY A 141 20.16 8.30 -15.54
C GLY A 141 19.09 8.26 -14.43
N LYS A 142 19.40 7.62 -13.29
CA LYS A 142 18.55 7.57 -12.10
C LYS A 142 19.26 8.19 -10.90
N CYS A 143 18.52 8.94 -10.07
CA CYS A 143 19.07 9.44 -8.83
C CYS A 143 19.42 8.30 -7.88
N ILE A 144 20.63 8.33 -7.30
CA ILE A 144 21.12 7.29 -6.38
C ILE A 144 20.35 7.23 -5.06
N TYR A 145 19.73 8.35 -4.63
CA TYR A 145 18.98 8.45 -3.38
C TYR A 145 17.49 8.09 -3.55
N CYS A 146 16.79 8.80 -4.45
CA CYS A 146 15.34 8.65 -4.60
C CYS A 146 14.93 7.86 -5.86
N GLY A 147 15.89 7.62 -6.79
CA GLY A 147 15.65 6.94 -8.06
C GLY A 147 14.81 7.73 -9.07
N ALA A 148 14.71 9.05 -8.90
CA ALA A 148 14.11 9.96 -9.88
C ALA A 148 14.79 9.83 -11.24
N SER A 149 14.05 10.05 -12.34
CA SER A 149 14.60 10.02 -13.70
C SER A 149 15.26 11.33 -14.06
N GLN A 150 16.49 11.29 -14.57
CA GLN A 150 17.22 12.48 -15.01
C GLN A 150 16.46 13.26 -16.09
N GLY A 151 15.90 12.57 -17.09
CA GLY A 151 15.13 13.22 -18.17
C GLY A 151 13.88 13.97 -17.70
N VAL A 152 13.41 13.75 -16.46
CA VAL A 152 12.22 14.45 -15.90
C VAL A 152 12.63 15.54 -14.91
N TYR A 153 13.63 15.29 -14.07
CA TYR A 153 13.98 16.13 -12.94
C TYR A 153 15.26 16.95 -13.12
N ASP A 154 16.01 16.78 -14.22
CA ASP A 154 17.11 17.67 -14.58
C ASP A 154 16.57 18.87 -15.38
N ARG A 155 15.93 19.80 -14.65
CA ARG A 155 15.16 20.92 -15.24
C ARG A 155 15.94 22.23 -15.33
N GLY A 156 17.24 22.22 -15.05
CA GLY A 156 18.06 23.43 -14.93
C GLY A 156 17.86 24.16 -13.60
N ASP A 157 18.55 25.29 -13.44
CA ASP A 157 18.73 25.95 -12.14
C ASP A 157 17.52 26.75 -11.64
N GLN A 158 16.58 27.07 -12.53
CA GLN A 158 15.44 27.94 -12.21
C GLN A 158 14.17 27.17 -11.81
N ALA A 159 14.18 25.84 -11.90
CA ALA A 159 13.03 25.02 -11.56
C ALA A 159 13.27 24.19 -10.29
N GLU A 160 12.20 24.00 -9.51
CA GLU A 160 12.23 23.12 -8.34
C GLU A 160 12.62 21.68 -8.76
N GLN A 161 13.67 21.17 -8.14
CA GLN A 161 14.24 19.85 -8.49
C GLN A 161 13.59 18.71 -7.71
N TYR A 162 12.85 18.99 -6.64
CA TYR A 162 12.26 17.99 -5.72
C TYR A 162 13.29 16.99 -5.17
N ALA A 163 14.54 17.43 -5.04
CA ALA A 163 15.59 16.68 -4.36
C ALA A 163 15.52 17.00 -2.86
N TYR A 164 14.68 16.27 -2.15
CA TYR A 164 14.39 16.50 -0.73
C TYR A 164 15.63 16.30 0.14
N GLU A 165 16.08 17.35 0.86
CA GLU A 165 17.31 17.33 1.67
C GLU A 165 17.35 16.14 2.65
N PHE A 166 16.22 15.77 3.22
CA PHE A 166 16.13 14.72 4.22
C PHE A 166 16.55 13.33 3.71
N ILE A 167 16.26 13.00 2.46
CA ILE A 167 16.59 11.70 1.85
C ILE A 167 17.77 11.75 0.88
N HIS A 168 18.34 12.93 0.60
CA HIS A 168 19.51 13.09 -0.26
C HIS A 168 20.79 13.27 0.57
N THR A 169 20.92 12.52 1.63
CA THR A 169 22.10 12.51 2.52
C THR A 169 22.32 11.13 3.12
N ASP A 170 23.59 10.72 3.19
CA ASP A 170 24.00 9.50 3.90
C ASP A 170 24.15 9.73 5.41
N LYS A 171 24.10 10.99 5.85
CA LYS A 171 24.34 11.39 7.25
C LYS A 171 23.21 12.29 7.77
N PRO A 172 21.97 11.75 7.93
CA PRO A 172 20.83 12.57 8.36
C PRO A 172 21.02 13.18 9.77
N LYS A 173 21.84 12.56 10.62
CA LYS A 173 22.19 13.09 11.95
C LYS A 173 22.94 14.44 11.89
N ASN A 174 23.63 14.72 10.78
CA ASN A 174 24.38 15.97 10.62
C ASN A 174 23.49 17.15 10.18
N LEU A 175 22.23 16.91 9.85
CA LEU A 175 21.34 17.98 9.39
C LEU A 175 21.09 19.04 10.47
N PHE A 176 20.99 18.63 11.75
CA PHE A 176 20.75 19.55 12.88
C PHE A 176 21.78 19.43 13.99
N ASN A 177 22.71 18.49 13.93
CA ASN A 177 23.69 18.21 14.97
C ASN A 177 23.07 18.00 16.37
N MET A 178 21.86 17.44 16.42
CA MET A 178 21.14 17.17 17.65
C MET A 178 20.26 15.91 17.49
N LYS A 179 19.82 15.35 18.61
CA LYS A 179 18.88 14.23 18.66
C LYS A 179 17.46 14.79 18.83
N PHE A 180 16.50 14.16 18.15
CA PHE A 180 15.08 14.47 18.29
C PHE A 180 14.37 13.39 19.12
N ASP A 181 13.48 13.81 20.01
CA ASP A 181 12.63 12.88 20.76
C ASP A 181 11.46 12.40 19.88
N VAL A 182 10.88 13.29 19.10
CA VAL A 182 9.73 13.01 18.25
C VAL A 182 9.99 13.45 16.81
N ILE A 183 9.75 12.53 15.87
CA ILE A 183 9.66 12.85 14.45
C ILE A 183 8.22 12.59 14.00
N ILE A 184 7.58 13.59 13.38
CA ILE A 184 6.18 13.50 12.94
C ILE A 184 5.99 14.21 11.61
N GLY A 185 5.16 13.64 10.73
CA GLY A 185 4.77 14.35 9.50
C GLY A 185 4.07 13.49 8.46
N ASN A 186 3.88 14.12 7.30
CA ASN A 186 3.30 13.53 6.10
C ASN A 186 4.31 13.63 4.95
N PRO A 187 5.10 12.58 4.67
CA PRO A 187 6.13 12.60 3.63
C PRO A 187 5.51 12.75 2.23
N PRO A 188 6.27 13.20 1.22
CA PRO A 188 5.89 13.06 -0.18
C PRO A 188 5.65 11.60 -0.54
N TYR A 189 4.53 11.30 -1.26
CA TYR A 189 4.13 9.92 -1.49
C TYR A 189 4.80 9.30 -2.70
N GLN A 190 4.94 10.05 -3.78
CA GLN A 190 5.44 9.57 -5.06
C GLN A 190 6.12 10.68 -5.85
N MET A 191 6.88 10.27 -6.86
CA MET A 191 7.47 11.14 -7.88
C MET A 191 7.16 10.56 -9.26
N SER A 192 7.05 11.41 -10.31
CA SER A 192 6.97 10.96 -11.69
C SER A 192 8.23 10.18 -12.07
N ASP A 193 8.12 9.02 -12.70
CA ASP A 193 9.28 8.25 -13.15
C ASP A 193 9.68 8.51 -14.61
N GLY A 194 8.91 9.37 -15.32
CA GLY A 194 9.18 9.77 -16.70
C GLY A 194 9.00 8.66 -17.72
N GLY A 195 8.35 7.57 -17.37
CA GLY A 195 8.20 6.39 -18.22
C GLY A 195 6.92 6.39 -19.06
N GLY A 196 7.05 6.62 -20.37
CA GLY A 196 6.10 6.20 -21.39
C GLY A 196 4.73 6.91 -21.42
N THR A 197 3.81 6.38 -22.20
CA THR A 197 2.45 6.90 -22.47
C THR A 197 1.45 6.76 -21.30
N GLY A 198 1.91 6.52 -20.09
CA GLY A 198 1.12 6.55 -18.85
C GLY A 198 2.01 7.08 -17.75
N ASP A 199 1.56 8.13 -17.04
CA ASP A 199 2.24 8.71 -15.90
C ASP A 199 2.52 7.63 -14.86
N SER A 200 3.65 6.96 -14.96
CA SER A 200 4.12 5.98 -13.99
C SER A 200 4.75 6.77 -12.84
N ALA A 201 4.18 6.63 -11.66
CA ALA A 201 4.67 7.29 -10.47
C ALA A 201 5.50 6.31 -9.63
N LYS A 202 6.71 6.73 -9.25
CA LYS A 202 7.56 6.00 -8.32
C LYS A 202 7.22 6.38 -6.88
N THR A 203 6.98 5.39 -6.05
CA THR A 203 6.75 5.57 -4.60
C THR A 203 8.05 5.97 -3.90
N ILE A 204 8.01 6.98 -3.02
CA ILE A 204 9.20 7.50 -2.32
C ILE A 204 9.03 7.63 -0.79
N TYR A 205 7.80 7.59 -0.24
CA TYR A 205 7.56 7.81 1.20
C TYR A 205 8.33 6.85 2.12
N HIS A 206 8.63 5.65 1.66
CA HIS A 206 9.40 4.66 2.42
C HIS A 206 10.82 5.12 2.72
N TYR A 207 11.49 5.83 1.81
CA TYR A 207 12.82 6.40 2.06
C TYR A 207 12.80 7.39 3.24
N PHE A 208 11.73 8.18 3.36
CA PHE A 208 11.58 9.12 4.47
C PHE A 208 11.40 8.42 5.81
N ILE A 209 10.65 7.31 5.85
CA ILE A 209 10.44 6.52 7.07
C ILE A 209 11.76 5.85 7.49
N GLU A 210 12.47 5.24 6.54
CA GLU A 210 13.75 4.59 6.79
C GLU A 210 14.78 5.61 7.31
N GLN A 211 14.86 6.78 6.68
CA GLN A 211 15.75 7.85 7.09
C GLN A 211 15.40 8.40 8.48
N ALA A 212 14.12 8.54 8.80
CA ALA A 212 13.65 8.95 10.13
C ALA A 212 14.03 7.93 11.21
N LYS A 213 13.93 6.64 10.92
CA LYS A 213 14.37 5.57 11.85
C LYS A 213 15.90 5.62 12.09
N LEU A 214 16.72 6.02 11.10
CA LEU A 214 18.18 6.20 11.26
C LEU A 214 18.54 7.32 12.22
N LEU A 215 17.68 8.33 12.40
CA LEU A 215 17.83 9.37 13.42
C LEU A 215 17.60 8.84 14.84
N ASN A 216 17.05 7.65 14.98
CA ASN A 216 16.75 6.98 16.24
C ASN A 216 15.95 7.86 17.22
N PRO A 217 14.78 8.41 16.83
CA PRO A 217 13.92 9.14 17.73
C PRO A 217 13.33 8.21 18.80
N ARG A 218 12.78 8.77 19.88
CA ARG A 218 11.97 7.97 20.82
C ARG A 218 10.62 7.60 20.21
N TYR A 219 10.04 8.55 19.48
CA TYR A 219 8.72 8.38 18.84
C TYR A 219 8.77 8.81 17.37
N LEU A 220 8.19 8.00 16.50
CA LEU A 220 7.99 8.31 15.08
C LEU A 220 6.52 8.18 14.72
N VAL A 221 5.90 9.26 14.23
CA VAL A 221 4.50 9.26 13.79
C VAL A 221 4.42 9.72 12.33
N MET A 222 3.98 8.84 11.46
CA MET A 222 3.90 9.11 10.01
C MET A 222 2.54 8.73 9.46
N ILE A 223 2.04 9.54 8.49
CA ILE A 223 0.88 9.18 7.67
C ILE A 223 1.33 8.86 6.25
N THR A 224 0.90 7.72 5.73
CA THR A 224 1.34 7.21 4.42
C THR A 224 0.21 6.47 3.70
N PRO A 225 0.29 6.30 2.37
CA PRO A 225 -0.58 5.37 1.67
C PRO A 225 -0.48 3.95 2.25
N SER A 226 -1.62 3.26 2.40
CA SER A 226 -1.65 1.87 2.92
C SER A 226 -1.23 0.82 1.88
N ARG A 227 -0.92 1.24 0.67
CA ARG A 227 -0.55 0.35 -0.45
C ARG A 227 0.62 -0.58 -0.12
N TRP A 228 1.60 -0.14 0.71
CA TRP A 228 2.71 -0.97 1.14
C TRP A 228 2.29 -2.25 1.85
N MET A 229 1.13 -2.25 2.48
CA MET A 229 0.64 -3.39 3.27
C MET A 229 0.35 -4.63 2.41
N LYS A 230 -0.14 -4.43 1.18
CA LYS A 230 -0.57 -5.52 0.29
C LYS A 230 0.19 -5.60 -1.03
N GLY A 231 0.88 -4.54 -1.45
CA GLY A 231 1.54 -4.50 -2.76
C GLY A 231 2.39 -3.24 -2.93
N GLY A 232 2.50 -2.78 -4.18
CA GLY A 232 3.28 -1.61 -4.57
C GLY A 232 4.64 -1.98 -5.16
N LYS A 233 4.88 -1.52 -6.40
CA LYS A 233 6.16 -1.74 -7.10
C LYS A 233 7.31 -1.15 -6.28
N GLY A 234 8.30 -1.97 -5.93
CA GLY A 234 9.49 -1.56 -5.18
C GLY A 234 9.28 -1.40 -3.67
N LEU A 235 8.17 -1.91 -3.10
CA LEU A 235 7.88 -1.83 -1.66
C LEU A 235 8.01 -3.17 -0.93
N ASP A 236 8.52 -4.21 -1.56
CA ASP A 236 8.55 -5.56 -0.98
C ASP A 236 9.48 -5.62 0.24
N ASP A 237 10.70 -5.07 0.12
CA ASP A 237 11.66 -5.01 1.23
C ASP A 237 11.14 -4.09 2.36
N PHE A 238 10.59 -2.94 2.02
CA PHE A 238 9.97 -2.04 2.99
C PHE A 238 8.82 -2.72 3.73
N ARG A 239 7.92 -3.42 3.02
CA ARG A 239 6.83 -4.19 3.62
C ARG A 239 7.35 -5.26 4.58
N LYS A 240 8.39 -6.01 4.17
CA LYS A 240 9.03 -7.02 5.02
C LYS A 240 9.56 -6.39 6.30
N THR A 241 10.32 -5.30 6.19
CA THR A 241 10.87 -4.57 7.34
C THR A 241 9.77 -4.07 8.27
N MET A 242 8.71 -3.45 7.74
CA MET A 242 7.61 -2.93 8.56
C MET A 242 6.80 -4.04 9.23
N ARG A 243 6.61 -5.19 8.58
CA ARG A 243 5.91 -6.34 9.18
C ARG A 243 6.68 -6.99 10.33
N GLU A 244 8.00 -6.95 10.27
CA GLU A 244 8.89 -7.56 11.26
C GLU A 244 9.27 -6.60 12.40
N ASP A 245 8.99 -5.30 12.24
CA ASP A 245 9.33 -4.30 13.24
C ASP A 245 8.31 -4.29 14.39
N THR A 246 8.70 -4.89 15.52
CA THR A 246 7.89 -4.99 16.74
C THR A 246 7.80 -3.69 17.54
N ARG A 247 8.45 -2.61 17.08
CA ARG A 247 8.41 -1.27 17.68
C ARG A 247 7.24 -0.43 17.19
N ILE A 248 6.43 -0.93 16.24
CA ILE A 248 5.19 -0.28 15.86
C ILE A 248 4.15 -0.55 16.94
N ARG A 249 3.77 0.48 17.69
CA ARG A 249 2.85 0.39 18.81
C ARG A 249 1.39 0.45 18.37
N SER A 250 1.05 1.36 17.46
CA SER A 250 -0.31 1.50 16.96
C SER A 250 -0.36 1.86 15.48
N ILE A 251 -1.42 1.39 14.81
CA ILE A 251 -1.75 1.75 13.42
C ILE A 251 -3.24 2.10 13.35
N TYR A 252 -3.54 3.22 12.69
CA TYR A 252 -4.89 3.61 12.28
C TYR A 252 -4.94 3.57 10.75
N ASP A 253 -5.67 2.62 10.20
CA ASP A 253 -5.71 2.31 8.79
C ASP A 253 -7.09 2.58 8.21
N TYR A 254 -7.16 3.49 7.26
CA TYR A 254 -8.38 3.94 6.57
C TYR A 254 -8.41 3.35 5.17
N GLU A 255 -9.43 2.55 4.88
CA GLU A 255 -9.62 2.01 3.53
C GLU A 255 -9.98 3.12 2.53
N ASP A 256 -10.73 4.12 2.98
CA ASP A 256 -11.03 5.33 2.21
C ASP A 256 -10.16 6.50 2.68
N ALA A 257 -9.27 6.96 1.81
CA ALA A 257 -8.39 8.08 2.10
C ALA A 257 -9.14 9.41 2.31
N SER A 258 -10.37 9.54 1.80
CA SER A 258 -11.18 10.75 1.94
C SER A 258 -11.55 11.08 3.40
N GLU A 259 -11.52 10.08 4.29
CA GLU A 259 -11.70 10.28 5.73
C GLU A 259 -10.55 11.06 6.40
N CYS A 260 -9.38 11.06 5.76
CA CYS A 260 -8.21 11.83 6.19
C CYS A 260 -7.96 13.05 5.30
N PHE A 261 -8.22 12.93 4.00
CA PHE A 261 -7.90 13.92 2.99
C PHE A 261 -9.11 14.17 2.09
N SER A 262 -9.97 15.09 2.48
CA SER A 262 -11.18 15.42 1.72
C SER A 262 -10.88 15.69 0.23
N GLY A 263 -11.62 15.03 -0.65
CA GLY A 263 -11.49 15.19 -2.10
C GLY A 263 -10.30 14.47 -2.75
N LEU A 264 -9.48 13.72 -1.97
CA LEU A 264 -8.38 12.93 -2.51
C LEU A 264 -8.74 11.45 -2.57
N HIS A 265 -8.50 10.85 -3.73
CA HIS A 265 -8.56 9.41 -3.92
C HIS A 265 -7.14 8.84 -3.92
N ILE A 266 -6.84 7.97 -2.96
CA ILE A 266 -5.56 7.26 -2.86
C ILE A 266 -5.86 5.76 -2.89
N ASP A 267 -5.40 5.09 -3.93
CA ASP A 267 -5.60 3.65 -4.09
C ASP A 267 -5.05 2.87 -2.90
N GLY A 268 -5.92 2.06 -2.30
CA GLY A 268 -5.60 1.27 -1.11
C GLY A 268 -5.76 2.03 0.21
N GLY A 269 -6.13 3.32 0.18
CA GLY A 269 -6.35 4.11 1.39
C GLY A 269 -5.07 4.63 2.03
N VAL A 270 -5.18 5.10 3.27
CA VAL A 270 -4.07 5.70 4.04
C VAL A 270 -4.02 5.13 5.45
N ASN A 271 -2.84 5.13 6.03
CA ASN A 271 -2.65 4.81 7.42
C ASN A 271 -1.72 5.82 8.10
N TYR A 272 -1.92 6.03 9.40
CA TYR A 272 -0.88 6.61 10.23
C TYR A 272 -0.55 5.68 11.39
N PHE A 273 0.71 5.73 11.82
CA PHE A 273 1.22 4.83 12.83
C PHE A 273 2.10 5.55 13.84
N LEU A 274 2.15 5.00 15.06
CA LEU A 274 3.12 5.32 16.09
C LEU A 274 4.15 4.19 16.17
N TRP A 275 5.41 4.55 16.01
CA TRP A 275 6.57 3.72 16.28
C TRP A 275 7.31 4.30 17.50
N GLU A 276 7.76 3.43 18.40
CA GLU A 276 8.43 3.81 19.65
C GLU A 276 9.69 2.97 19.82
N SER A 277 10.87 3.61 20.01
CA SER A 277 12.19 2.95 19.99
C SER A 277 12.32 1.81 21.00
N ASP A 278 11.73 1.97 22.17
CA ASP A 278 11.86 1.06 23.31
C ASP A 278 10.67 0.08 23.39
N TYR A 279 9.70 0.16 22.48
CA TYR A 279 8.57 -0.77 22.43
C TYR A 279 8.98 -2.08 21.76
N ASN A 280 8.50 -3.19 22.31
CA ASN A 280 8.64 -4.51 21.70
C ASN A 280 7.37 -5.32 22.01
N GLY A 281 6.42 -5.33 21.10
CA GLY A 281 5.13 -5.97 21.34
C GLY A 281 4.22 -6.01 20.11
N PRO A 282 3.00 -6.50 20.30
CA PRO A 282 1.98 -6.50 19.27
C PRO A 282 1.48 -5.08 18.99
N VAL A 283 0.96 -4.89 17.78
CA VAL A 283 0.41 -3.61 17.30
C VAL A 283 -1.05 -3.48 17.70
N ASP A 284 -1.44 -2.35 18.28
CA ASP A 284 -2.84 -1.94 18.42
C ASP A 284 -3.33 -1.41 17.06
N TYR A 285 -4.03 -2.28 16.33
CA TYR A 285 -4.43 -2.03 14.95
C TYR A 285 -5.90 -1.65 14.88
N THR A 286 -6.19 -0.45 14.41
CA THR A 286 -7.55 0.03 14.13
C THR A 286 -7.75 0.13 12.62
N TYR A 287 -8.68 -0.65 12.08
CA TYR A 287 -9.08 -0.63 10.68
C TYR A 287 -10.43 0.05 10.51
N LYS A 288 -10.52 1.01 9.62
CA LYS A 288 -11.75 1.68 9.20
C LYS A 288 -12.10 1.28 7.78
N SER A 289 -13.19 0.55 7.64
CA SER A 289 -13.67 0.09 6.35
C SER A 289 -14.40 1.21 5.61
N LYS A 290 -14.38 1.18 4.29
CA LYS A 290 -15.10 2.12 3.41
C LYS A 290 -16.62 2.17 3.69
N GLY A 291 -17.19 1.12 4.26
CA GLY A 291 -18.59 1.06 4.70
C GLY A 291 -18.87 1.69 6.08
N GLY A 292 -17.88 2.39 6.70
CA GLY A 292 -18.03 3.09 7.98
C GLY A 292 -17.79 2.23 9.23
N GLY A 293 -17.50 0.93 9.11
CA GLY A 293 -17.17 0.07 10.25
C GLY A 293 -15.77 0.33 10.79
N THR A 294 -15.63 0.31 12.13
CA THR A 294 -14.33 0.38 12.81
C THR A 294 -14.06 -0.94 13.52
N TYR A 295 -12.92 -1.56 13.20
CA TYR A 295 -12.53 -2.87 13.73
C TYR A 295 -11.15 -2.76 14.37
N GLN A 296 -11.01 -3.30 15.58
CA GLN A 296 -9.78 -3.23 16.36
C GLN A 296 -9.24 -4.62 16.65
N SER A 297 -7.91 -4.72 16.69
CA SER A 297 -7.22 -5.93 17.13
C SER A 297 -5.82 -5.59 17.64
N THR A 298 -5.36 -6.30 18.67
CA THR A 298 -3.97 -6.25 19.13
C THR A 298 -3.25 -7.48 18.59
N ARG A 299 -2.25 -7.29 17.72
CA ARG A 299 -1.59 -8.39 16.99
C ARG A 299 -0.24 -8.01 16.43
N TYR A 300 0.59 -8.99 16.14
CA TYR A 300 1.76 -8.78 15.29
C TYR A 300 1.32 -8.61 13.82
N LEU A 301 2.03 -7.75 13.07
CA LEU A 301 1.77 -7.58 11.64
C LEU A 301 2.24 -8.79 10.83
N LYS A 302 3.33 -9.43 11.27
CA LYS A 302 3.83 -10.67 10.68
C LYS A 302 2.95 -11.84 11.10
N VAL A 303 2.44 -12.56 10.12
CA VAL A 303 1.73 -13.83 10.29
C VAL A 303 2.36 -14.87 9.37
N ASN A 304 2.37 -16.15 9.79
CA ASN A 304 3.07 -17.21 9.07
C ASN A 304 2.37 -17.65 7.77
N PHE A 305 1.12 -17.26 7.57
CA PHE A 305 0.28 -17.66 6.45
C PHE A 305 0.07 -16.55 5.41
N SER A 306 0.77 -15.41 5.53
CA SER A 306 0.69 -14.32 4.54
C SER A 306 1.98 -13.49 4.53
N ASP A 307 2.46 -13.16 3.33
CA ASP A 307 3.59 -12.24 3.12
C ASP A 307 3.17 -10.76 3.08
N THR A 308 1.88 -10.50 3.24
CA THR A 308 1.31 -9.16 3.29
C THR A 308 0.68 -8.87 4.65
N VAL A 309 0.37 -7.61 4.91
CA VAL A 309 -0.40 -7.21 6.09
C VAL A 309 -1.88 -7.40 5.80
N ILE A 310 -2.51 -8.29 6.55
CA ILE A 310 -3.97 -8.45 6.49
C ILE A 310 -4.57 -7.27 7.25
N ARG A 311 -5.27 -6.38 6.54
CA ARG A 311 -5.76 -5.11 7.09
C ARG A 311 -7.00 -5.29 7.96
N ASP A 312 -8.00 -6.00 7.47
CA ASP A 312 -9.24 -6.24 8.19
C ASP A 312 -9.09 -7.37 9.22
N PRO A 313 -9.25 -7.10 10.53
CA PRO A 313 -9.10 -8.11 11.57
C PRO A 313 -10.06 -9.30 11.43
N ARG A 314 -11.23 -9.11 10.84
CA ARG A 314 -12.22 -10.19 10.62
C ARG A 314 -11.67 -11.28 9.71
N GLN A 315 -10.91 -10.88 8.68
CA GLN A 315 -10.25 -11.84 7.76
C GLN A 315 -9.25 -12.73 8.50
N ILE A 316 -8.53 -12.17 9.47
CA ILE A 316 -7.52 -12.93 10.23
C ILE A 316 -8.15 -14.06 11.03
N ASN A 317 -9.30 -13.82 11.66
CA ASN A 317 -9.97 -14.83 12.46
C ASN A 317 -10.39 -16.02 11.59
N VAL A 318 -10.99 -15.76 10.44
CA VAL A 318 -11.37 -16.79 9.45
C VAL A 318 -10.14 -17.57 9.00
N ILE A 319 -9.08 -16.88 8.53
CA ILE A 319 -7.86 -17.54 8.04
C ILE A 319 -7.19 -18.39 9.14
N LYS A 320 -7.12 -17.88 10.38
CA LYS A 320 -6.56 -18.64 11.51
C LYS A 320 -7.31 -19.93 11.81
N LYS A 321 -8.66 -19.91 11.77
CA LYS A 321 -9.48 -21.10 11.98
C LYS A 321 -9.24 -22.11 10.86
N VAL A 322 -9.22 -21.66 9.62
CA VAL A 322 -8.97 -22.51 8.45
C VAL A 322 -7.57 -23.12 8.49
N SER A 323 -6.53 -22.32 8.74
CA SER A 323 -5.14 -22.77 8.74
C SER A 323 -4.80 -23.75 9.87
N LYS A 324 -5.54 -23.70 10.99
CA LYS A 324 -5.40 -24.68 12.09
C LYS A 324 -5.89 -26.07 11.71
N GLN A 325 -6.87 -26.17 10.83
CA GLN A 325 -7.54 -27.42 10.49
C GLN A 325 -7.04 -28.04 9.18
N SER A 326 -6.32 -27.29 8.36
CA SER A 326 -5.80 -27.79 7.10
C SER A 326 -4.37 -27.31 6.84
N THR A 327 -3.50 -28.25 6.53
CA THR A 327 -2.13 -28.02 6.04
C THR A 327 -2.01 -28.30 4.55
N ASN A 328 -3.04 -28.91 3.95
CA ASN A 328 -3.10 -29.20 2.52
C ASN A 328 -3.86 -28.09 1.81
N MET A 329 -3.16 -27.27 1.02
CA MET A 329 -3.72 -26.08 0.40
C MET A 329 -4.03 -26.26 -1.08
N PHE A 330 -5.08 -25.61 -1.55
CA PHE A 330 -5.57 -25.66 -2.92
C PHE A 330 -4.50 -25.23 -3.94
N SER A 331 -3.56 -24.36 -3.54
CA SER A 331 -2.43 -23.96 -4.37
C SER A 331 -1.60 -25.13 -4.93
N LYS A 332 -1.61 -26.30 -4.29
CA LYS A 332 -0.90 -27.49 -4.76
C LYS A 332 -1.41 -28.03 -6.10
N ILE A 333 -2.69 -27.83 -6.39
CA ILE A 333 -3.32 -28.26 -7.65
C ILE A 333 -3.48 -27.11 -8.65
N VAL A 334 -2.98 -25.92 -8.33
CA VAL A 334 -2.97 -24.75 -9.23
C VAL A 334 -1.63 -24.68 -9.93
N SER A 335 -1.63 -24.51 -11.25
CA SER A 335 -0.39 -24.43 -12.02
C SER A 335 0.38 -23.12 -11.75
N SER A 336 1.69 -23.16 -12.01
CA SER A 336 2.50 -21.97 -12.19
C SER A 336 2.08 -21.21 -13.47
N ARG A 337 2.69 -20.04 -13.70
CA ARG A 337 2.52 -19.26 -14.92
C ARG A 337 2.88 -20.09 -16.15
N ASN A 338 2.10 -19.91 -17.23
CA ASN A 338 2.29 -20.58 -18.52
C ASN A 338 2.31 -22.12 -18.40
N PRO A 339 1.14 -22.74 -18.10
CA PRO A 339 1.07 -24.17 -17.75
C PRO A 339 1.51 -25.10 -18.89
N TYR A 340 1.29 -24.74 -20.15
CA TYR A 340 1.53 -25.60 -21.32
C TYR A 340 2.60 -25.08 -22.28
N GLY A 341 3.16 -23.89 -22.04
CA GLY A 341 4.16 -23.27 -22.91
C GLY A 341 3.61 -22.25 -23.91
N PHE A 342 2.31 -21.96 -23.87
CA PHE A 342 1.66 -21.01 -24.78
C PHE A 342 1.54 -19.62 -24.15
N PHE A 343 2.04 -18.59 -24.83
CA PHE A 343 2.06 -17.22 -24.35
C PHE A 343 0.70 -16.51 -24.49
N ALA A 344 0.51 -15.44 -23.72
CA ALA A 344 -0.76 -14.70 -23.66
C ALA A 344 -1.17 -14.06 -25.00
N ASP A 345 -0.20 -13.66 -25.80
CA ASP A 345 -0.38 -12.95 -27.07
C ASP A 345 -0.47 -13.87 -28.29
N LEU A 346 -0.46 -15.19 -28.10
CA LEU A 346 -0.51 -16.16 -29.22
C LEU A 346 -1.68 -15.91 -30.19
N PHE A 347 -2.88 -15.56 -29.69
CA PHE A 347 -4.04 -15.25 -30.53
C PHE A 347 -4.03 -13.80 -31.07
N ASN A 348 -3.23 -12.90 -30.50
CA ASN A 348 -3.15 -11.50 -30.90
C ASN A 348 -2.04 -11.25 -31.93
N ASP A 349 -0.95 -11.99 -31.82
CA ASP A 349 0.25 -11.86 -32.65
C ASP A 349 0.84 -13.25 -32.92
N PRO A 350 0.16 -14.09 -33.73
CA PRO A 350 0.60 -15.45 -34.03
C PRO A 350 1.93 -15.47 -34.78
N ASP A 351 2.26 -14.44 -35.59
CA ASP A 351 3.49 -14.37 -36.38
C ASP A 351 4.74 -14.30 -35.48
N LYS A 352 4.60 -13.85 -34.26
CA LYS A 352 5.66 -13.89 -33.23
C LYS A 352 6.09 -15.31 -32.86
N TYR A 353 5.25 -16.30 -33.13
CA TYR A 353 5.44 -17.71 -32.78
C TYR A 353 5.39 -18.61 -34.01
N PRO A 354 6.33 -18.50 -34.96
CA PRO A 354 6.25 -19.19 -36.26
C PRO A 354 6.23 -20.72 -36.17
N SER A 355 6.68 -21.28 -35.04
CA SER A 355 6.61 -22.73 -34.78
C SER A 355 5.26 -23.21 -34.24
N ILE A 356 4.32 -22.29 -33.92
CA ILE A 356 3.00 -22.61 -33.33
C ILE A 356 1.91 -22.05 -34.22
N LYS A 357 1.36 -22.89 -35.09
CA LYS A 357 0.21 -22.51 -35.91
C LYS A 357 -1.08 -22.79 -35.17
N VAL A 358 -1.97 -21.78 -35.10
CA VAL A 358 -3.32 -21.91 -34.56
C VAL A 358 -4.27 -22.16 -35.73
N TYR A 359 -5.11 -23.19 -35.62
CA TYR A 359 -6.07 -23.61 -36.61
C TYR A 359 -7.50 -23.36 -36.08
N ASP A 360 -8.43 -23.06 -36.98
CA ASP A 360 -9.85 -22.91 -36.63
C ASP A 360 -10.53 -24.27 -36.50
N GLU A 361 -10.06 -25.28 -37.25
CA GLU A 361 -10.55 -26.67 -37.21
C GLU A 361 -9.46 -27.60 -36.66
N GLU A 362 -9.86 -28.74 -36.10
CA GLU A 362 -8.92 -29.68 -35.47
C GLU A 362 -8.03 -30.37 -36.52
N PRO A 363 -6.71 -30.13 -36.52
CA PRO A 363 -5.77 -30.80 -37.40
C PRO A 363 -5.51 -32.23 -36.89
N HIS A 364 -4.89 -33.05 -37.72
CA HIS A 364 -4.40 -34.37 -37.30
C HIS A 364 -3.45 -34.21 -36.09
N ASN A 365 -3.68 -34.98 -35.03
CA ASN A 365 -3.04 -34.80 -33.71
C ASN A 365 -3.20 -33.39 -33.12
N GLY A 366 -4.35 -32.78 -33.34
CA GLY A 366 -4.74 -31.50 -32.75
C GLY A 366 -5.09 -31.60 -31.28
N VAL A 367 -4.91 -30.50 -30.58
CA VAL A 367 -5.46 -30.27 -29.22
C VAL A 367 -6.11 -28.91 -29.21
N LYS A 368 -7.28 -28.80 -28.55
CA LYS A 368 -7.98 -27.54 -28.43
C LYS A 368 -7.27 -26.62 -27.45
N ILE A 369 -7.09 -25.35 -27.82
CA ILE A 369 -6.43 -24.34 -27.02
C ILE A 369 -7.39 -23.17 -26.73
N TYR A 370 -7.45 -22.75 -25.47
CA TYR A 370 -8.18 -21.57 -25.01
C TYR A 370 -7.22 -20.39 -24.78
N GLY A 371 -7.63 -19.21 -25.22
CA GLY A 371 -6.87 -17.98 -25.05
C GLY A 371 -7.75 -16.75 -24.98
N VAL A 372 -7.12 -15.59 -25.11
CA VAL A 372 -7.79 -14.29 -25.13
C VAL A 372 -7.28 -13.49 -26.32
N LYS A 373 -8.21 -12.89 -27.10
CA LYS A 373 -7.91 -12.01 -28.23
C LYS A 373 -8.48 -10.61 -27.99
N GLY A 374 -7.70 -9.57 -28.31
CA GLY A 374 -8.09 -8.17 -28.17
C GLY A 374 -7.20 -7.40 -27.17
N LYS A 375 -7.36 -6.07 -27.16
CA LYS A 375 -6.64 -5.14 -26.27
C LYS A 375 -7.44 -4.84 -25.00
N LYS A 376 -6.82 -4.18 -24.01
CA LYS A 376 -7.46 -3.74 -22.77
C LYS A 376 -8.84 -3.10 -23.03
N GLY A 377 -9.87 -3.60 -22.33
CA GLY A 377 -11.25 -3.10 -22.42
C GLY A 377 -12.13 -3.78 -23.48
N GLY A 378 -11.54 -4.54 -24.43
CA GLY A 378 -12.28 -5.26 -25.47
C GLY A 378 -11.81 -6.71 -25.66
N ALA A 379 -11.04 -7.25 -24.74
CA ALA A 379 -10.52 -8.60 -24.84
C ALA A 379 -11.63 -9.65 -24.69
N LYS A 380 -11.71 -10.58 -25.67
CA LYS A 380 -12.68 -11.69 -25.69
C LYS A 380 -11.96 -13.02 -25.56
N ARG A 381 -12.61 -13.99 -24.93
CA ARG A 381 -12.15 -15.38 -24.94
C ARG A 381 -12.31 -15.96 -26.35
N VAL A 382 -11.31 -16.72 -26.73
CA VAL A 382 -11.26 -17.42 -28.02
C VAL A 382 -10.74 -18.83 -27.82
N SER A 383 -11.05 -19.71 -28.74
CA SER A 383 -10.46 -21.04 -28.83
C SER A 383 -10.05 -21.32 -30.26
N GLY A 384 -9.16 -22.27 -30.42
CA GLY A 384 -8.66 -22.79 -31.70
C GLY A 384 -7.99 -24.13 -31.44
N TYR A 385 -7.19 -24.60 -32.38
CA TYR A 385 -6.45 -25.85 -32.27
C TYR A 385 -4.97 -25.64 -32.55
N VAL A 386 -4.13 -26.42 -31.87
CA VAL A 386 -2.69 -26.49 -32.12
C VAL A 386 -2.24 -27.95 -32.19
N HIS A 387 -1.12 -28.24 -32.80
CA HIS A 387 -0.57 -29.59 -32.75
C HIS A 387 -0.14 -29.97 -31.33
N LYS A 388 -0.40 -31.19 -30.92
CA LYS A 388 0.01 -31.74 -29.60
C LYS A 388 1.51 -31.57 -29.33
N ASN A 389 2.34 -31.65 -30.35
CA ASN A 389 3.79 -31.49 -30.26
C ASN A 389 4.22 -30.05 -29.89
N ASN A 390 3.32 -29.07 -29.97
CA ASN A 390 3.58 -27.70 -29.52
C ASN A 390 3.47 -27.54 -27.99
N ILE A 391 2.94 -28.55 -27.28
CA ILE A 391 2.87 -28.53 -25.83
C ILE A 391 4.26 -28.78 -25.26
N SER A 392 4.91 -27.72 -24.78
CA SER A 392 6.29 -27.81 -24.25
C SER A 392 6.39 -28.16 -22.78
N LYS A 393 5.25 -28.14 -22.03
CA LYS A 393 5.19 -28.40 -20.59
C LYS A 393 3.94 -29.20 -20.23
N ASN A 394 4.02 -29.98 -19.16
CA ASN A 394 2.88 -30.65 -18.50
C ASN A 394 1.95 -31.43 -19.45
N ILE A 395 2.51 -32.14 -20.42
CA ILE A 395 1.74 -32.90 -21.41
C ILE A 395 0.82 -33.95 -20.76
N SER A 396 1.24 -34.56 -19.64
CA SER A 396 0.39 -35.50 -18.88
C SER A 396 -0.84 -34.80 -18.30
N LEU A 397 -0.70 -33.56 -17.82
CA LEU A 397 -1.80 -32.76 -17.32
C LEU A 397 -2.78 -32.36 -18.45
N ALA A 398 -2.29 -32.16 -19.67
CA ALA A 398 -3.13 -31.88 -20.83
C ALA A 398 -4.11 -33.03 -21.11
N MET A 399 -3.77 -34.26 -20.77
CA MET A 399 -4.57 -35.47 -21.00
C MET A 399 -5.50 -35.84 -19.84
N LYS A 400 -5.67 -34.97 -18.84
CA LYS A 400 -6.55 -35.16 -17.69
C LYS A 400 -7.70 -34.13 -17.70
N HIS A 401 -8.72 -34.36 -16.89
CA HIS A 401 -9.74 -33.35 -16.58
C HIS A 401 -9.16 -32.22 -15.73
N LYS A 402 -9.59 -30.98 -15.94
CA LYS A 402 -9.06 -29.79 -15.28
C LYS A 402 -10.03 -28.60 -15.40
N LEU A 403 -9.67 -27.52 -14.70
CA LEU A 403 -10.36 -26.22 -14.83
C LEU A 403 -9.37 -25.16 -15.31
N PHE A 404 -9.81 -24.28 -16.21
CA PHE A 404 -9.06 -23.09 -16.61
C PHE A 404 -9.64 -21.87 -15.92
N PHE A 405 -8.87 -21.29 -14.99
CA PHE A 405 -9.23 -20.14 -14.22
C PHE A 405 -8.59 -18.89 -14.82
N SER A 406 -9.39 -17.88 -15.16
CA SER A 406 -8.86 -16.62 -15.74
C SER A 406 -7.90 -15.93 -14.78
N LYS A 407 -6.69 -15.61 -15.28
CA LYS A 407 -5.62 -15.03 -14.48
C LYS A 407 -5.87 -13.59 -14.07
N ALA A 408 -6.62 -12.82 -14.87
CA ALA A 408 -6.83 -11.40 -14.64
C ALA A 408 -8.32 -11.06 -14.54
N TYR A 409 -8.70 -10.39 -13.44
CA TYR A 409 -9.99 -9.72 -13.27
C TYR A 409 -9.90 -8.64 -12.18
N MET A 410 -10.92 -7.78 -12.06
CA MET A 410 -10.88 -6.62 -11.17
C MET A 410 -10.61 -7.00 -9.71
N THR A 411 -9.68 -6.32 -9.06
CA THR A 411 -9.29 -6.59 -7.65
C THR A 411 -10.43 -6.41 -6.66
N THR A 412 -11.41 -5.57 -6.99
CA THR A 412 -12.60 -5.31 -6.17
C THR A 412 -13.72 -6.32 -6.42
N SER A 413 -13.60 -7.20 -7.45
CA SER A 413 -14.61 -8.20 -7.72
C SER A 413 -14.45 -9.41 -6.81
N THR A 414 -15.53 -9.81 -6.17
CA THR A 414 -15.64 -11.06 -5.41
C THR A 414 -16.19 -12.21 -6.25
N VAL A 415 -16.55 -11.93 -7.52
CA VAL A 415 -17.02 -12.93 -8.48
C VAL A 415 -15.93 -13.11 -9.53
N PRO A 416 -15.30 -14.28 -9.63
CA PRO A 416 -14.36 -14.59 -10.70
C PRO A 416 -15.06 -14.62 -12.05
N PRO A 417 -14.34 -14.38 -13.16
CA PRO A 417 -14.88 -14.66 -14.49
C PRO A 417 -15.26 -16.13 -14.62
N GLU A 418 -16.11 -16.44 -15.60
CA GLU A 418 -16.48 -17.82 -15.92
C GLU A 418 -15.26 -18.74 -16.00
N ILE A 419 -15.34 -19.90 -15.36
CA ILE A 419 -14.29 -20.91 -15.29
C ILE A 419 -14.60 -21.96 -16.36
N ILE A 420 -13.62 -22.29 -17.18
CA ILE A 420 -13.79 -23.27 -18.27
C ILE A 420 -13.46 -24.66 -17.74
N ILE A 421 -14.35 -25.63 -17.98
CA ILE A 421 -14.05 -27.04 -17.78
C ILE A 421 -13.20 -27.50 -18.95
N GLY A 422 -11.96 -27.91 -18.69
CA GLY A 422 -11.03 -28.45 -19.67
C GLY A 422 -11.09 -29.97 -19.70
N LEU A 423 -11.42 -30.53 -20.86
CA LEU A 423 -11.46 -31.96 -21.10
C LEU A 423 -10.05 -32.53 -21.43
N PRO A 424 -9.85 -33.86 -21.35
CA PRO A 424 -8.63 -34.48 -21.88
C PRO A 424 -8.38 -34.06 -23.33
N GLY A 425 -7.14 -33.63 -23.64
CA GLY A 425 -6.78 -33.08 -24.96
C GLY A 425 -7.01 -31.57 -25.09
N GLU A 426 -7.41 -30.86 -24.05
CA GLU A 426 -7.58 -29.41 -24.07
C GLU A 426 -6.49 -28.71 -23.25
N VAL A 427 -6.02 -27.53 -23.72
CA VAL A 427 -4.97 -26.72 -23.11
C VAL A 427 -5.36 -25.24 -23.10
N CYS A 428 -4.55 -24.40 -22.46
CA CYS A 428 -4.76 -22.96 -22.45
C CYS A 428 -3.46 -22.18 -22.59
N THR A 429 -3.57 -20.91 -23.00
CA THR A 429 -2.46 -19.96 -22.95
C THR A 429 -2.23 -19.51 -21.50
N GLU A 430 -1.13 -18.77 -21.26
CA GLU A 430 -0.81 -18.20 -19.94
C GLU A 430 -1.82 -17.14 -19.43
N THR A 431 -2.86 -16.85 -20.19
CA THR A 431 -4.00 -16.01 -19.73
C THR A 431 -4.88 -16.72 -18.72
N PHE A 432 -4.72 -18.04 -18.59
CA PHE A 432 -5.38 -18.87 -17.60
C PHE A 432 -4.36 -19.59 -16.69
N LEU A 433 -4.79 -19.89 -15.47
CA LEU A 433 -4.18 -20.89 -14.60
C LEU A 433 -4.92 -22.21 -14.81
N ASN A 434 -4.17 -23.31 -14.78
CA ASN A 434 -4.75 -24.64 -14.76
C ASN A 434 -4.95 -25.09 -13.32
N ILE A 435 -6.11 -25.67 -13.01
CA ILE A 435 -6.46 -26.26 -11.72
C ILE A 435 -6.76 -27.74 -11.96
N GLY A 436 -6.11 -28.62 -11.25
CA GLY A 436 -6.15 -30.05 -11.42
C GLY A 436 -4.75 -30.69 -11.41
N PRO A 437 -4.60 -31.97 -11.81
CA PRO A 437 -5.58 -32.83 -12.54
C PRO A 437 -6.71 -33.36 -11.67
N PHE A 438 -7.81 -33.74 -12.35
CA PHE A 438 -8.89 -34.55 -11.79
C PHE A 438 -9.03 -35.84 -12.60
N ASP A 439 -9.45 -36.93 -11.96
CA ASP A 439 -9.56 -38.22 -12.64
C ASP A 439 -10.90 -38.35 -13.39
N THR A 440 -11.95 -37.69 -12.91
CA THR A 440 -13.28 -37.74 -13.52
C THR A 440 -13.86 -36.35 -13.78
N ILE A 441 -14.86 -36.31 -14.65
CA ILE A 441 -15.64 -35.08 -14.89
C ILE A 441 -16.49 -34.70 -13.66
N GLU A 442 -16.89 -35.67 -12.86
CA GLU A 442 -17.65 -35.46 -11.63
C GLU A 442 -16.80 -34.74 -10.58
N GLU A 443 -15.56 -35.22 -10.33
CA GLU A 443 -14.61 -34.52 -9.47
C GLU A 443 -14.33 -33.09 -9.94
N THR A 444 -14.24 -32.90 -11.26
CA THR A 444 -14.02 -31.57 -11.87
C THR A 444 -15.20 -30.63 -11.58
N ASN A 445 -16.44 -31.15 -11.69
CA ASN A 445 -17.64 -30.40 -11.37
C ASN A 445 -17.75 -30.07 -9.88
N ASN A 446 -17.38 -31.02 -9.00
CA ASN A 446 -17.35 -30.80 -7.56
C ASN A 446 -16.31 -29.75 -7.16
N ALA A 447 -15.11 -29.79 -7.79
CA ALA A 447 -14.08 -28.75 -7.62
C ALA A 447 -14.57 -27.37 -8.12
N LEU A 448 -15.27 -27.32 -9.25
CA LEU A 448 -15.89 -26.09 -9.74
C LEU A 448 -16.96 -25.56 -8.78
N GLY A 449 -17.79 -26.45 -8.23
CA GLY A 449 -18.78 -26.12 -7.19
C GLY A 449 -18.10 -25.52 -5.96
N TYR A 450 -17.02 -26.13 -5.48
CA TYR A 450 -16.22 -25.59 -4.37
C TYR A 450 -15.67 -24.18 -4.66
N ILE A 451 -15.12 -23.95 -5.85
CA ILE A 451 -14.61 -22.62 -6.26
C ILE A 451 -15.73 -21.57 -6.27
N LYS A 452 -16.96 -21.97 -6.58
CA LYS A 452 -18.12 -21.07 -6.59
C LYS A 452 -18.64 -20.71 -5.20
N THR A 453 -18.30 -21.47 -4.15
CA THR A 453 -18.74 -21.17 -2.78
C THR A 453 -18.27 -19.78 -2.34
N LYS A 454 -19.02 -19.12 -1.47
CA LYS A 454 -18.64 -17.84 -0.86
C LYS A 454 -17.41 -18.02 0.04
N PHE A 455 -17.30 -19.14 0.74
CA PHE A 455 -16.15 -19.50 1.55
C PHE A 455 -14.84 -19.49 0.73
N PHE A 456 -14.80 -20.20 -0.40
CA PHE A 456 -13.62 -20.23 -1.26
C PHE A 456 -13.27 -18.82 -1.77
N ARG A 457 -14.28 -18.13 -2.30
CA ARG A 457 -14.10 -16.77 -2.87
C ARG A 457 -13.68 -15.73 -1.83
N ALA A 458 -14.14 -15.88 -0.58
CA ALA A 458 -13.69 -15.03 0.53
C ALA A 458 -12.19 -15.23 0.78
N LEU A 459 -11.74 -16.47 0.94
CA LEU A 459 -10.32 -16.76 1.17
C LEU A 459 -9.44 -16.33 -0.02
N LEU A 460 -9.90 -16.50 -1.25
CA LEU A 460 -9.22 -15.99 -2.44
C LEU A 460 -9.13 -14.46 -2.42
N PHE A 461 -10.22 -13.77 -2.07
CA PHE A 461 -10.28 -12.32 -1.98
C PHE A 461 -9.34 -11.76 -0.88
N PHE A 462 -9.24 -12.44 0.25
CA PHE A 462 -8.33 -12.06 1.34
C PHE A 462 -6.86 -12.08 0.91
N ASN A 463 -6.47 -13.07 0.10
CA ASN A 463 -5.09 -13.25 -0.38
C ASN A 463 -4.78 -12.50 -1.69
N ARG A 464 -5.75 -11.82 -2.25
CA ARG A 464 -5.58 -11.20 -3.55
C ARG A 464 -5.00 -9.78 -3.42
N HIS A 465 -3.86 -9.53 -4.08
CA HIS A 465 -3.11 -8.29 -3.96
C HIS A 465 -2.95 -7.53 -5.29
N SER A 466 -3.28 -8.17 -6.42
CA SER A 466 -3.13 -7.60 -7.75
C SER A 466 -4.26 -8.01 -8.69
N LEU A 467 -4.32 -7.36 -9.86
CA LEU A 467 -5.22 -7.78 -10.95
C LEU A 467 -4.92 -9.20 -11.43
N ASN A 468 -3.66 -9.60 -11.40
CA ASN A 468 -3.23 -10.94 -11.79
C ASN A 468 -3.21 -11.88 -10.60
N ILE A 469 -3.87 -13.02 -10.73
CA ILE A 469 -3.86 -14.12 -9.78
C ILE A 469 -2.71 -15.05 -10.13
N SER A 470 -2.02 -15.54 -9.11
CA SER A 470 -0.97 -16.56 -9.20
C SER A 470 -1.34 -17.78 -8.36
N GLN A 471 -0.55 -18.83 -8.47
CA GLN A 471 -0.65 -20.00 -7.60
C GLN A 471 -0.68 -19.63 -6.11
N GLU A 472 0.12 -18.64 -5.70
CA GLU A 472 0.21 -18.15 -4.32
C GLU A 472 -1.10 -17.53 -3.81
N SER A 473 -1.93 -16.97 -4.70
CA SER A 473 -3.24 -16.43 -4.31
C SER A 473 -4.16 -17.47 -3.68
N PHE A 474 -3.89 -18.75 -3.90
CA PHE A 474 -4.65 -19.89 -3.37
C PHE A 474 -4.01 -20.52 -2.13
N SER A 475 -2.95 -19.94 -1.57
CA SER A 475 -2.15 -20.53 -0.48
C SER A 475 -2.86 -20.62 0.87
N SER A 476 -3.91 -19.84 1.11
CA SER A 476 -4.73 -19.91 2.34
C SER A 476 -6.04 -20.68 2.15
N ILE A 477 -6.28 -21.20 0.95
CA ILE A 477 -7.51 -21.94 0.64
C ILE A 477 -7.23 -23.43 0.85
N PRO A 478 -7.99 -24.13 1.69
CA PRO A 478 -7.77 -25.54 1.93
C PRO A 478 -8.20 -26.38 0.71
N LEU A 479 -7.39 -27.38 0.39
CA LEU A 479 -7.77 -28.41 -0.58
C LEU A 479 -8.81 -29.34 0.05
N GLN A 480 -9.87 -29.62 -0.69
CA GLN A 480 -10.94 -30.54 -0.29
C GLN A 480 -10.81 -31.88 -1.01
N ASP A 481 -11.55 -32.86 -0.55
CA ASP A 481 -11.88 -34.07 -1.29
C ASP A 481 -13.03 -33.77 -2.26
N PHE A 482 -12.84 -34.02 -3.55
CA PHE A 482 -13.80 -33.73 -4.61
C PHE A 482 -14.63 -34.96 -5.02
N SER A 483 -14.57 -36.05 -4.27
CA SER A 483 -15.48 -37.20 -4.47
C SER A 483 -16.96 -36.86 -4.24
N HIS A 484 -17.23 -35.73 -3.59
CA HIS A 484 -18.58 -35.21 -3.31
C HIS A 484 -18.62 -33.67 -3.41
N PRO A 485 -19.81 -33.09 -3.63
CA PRO A 485 -19.96 -31.62 -3.70
C PRO A 485 -19.81 -30.98 -2.31
N TRP A 486 -19.34 -29.71 -2.30
CA TRP A 486 -19.21 -28.89 -1.10
C TRP A 486 -20.15 -27.69 -1.16
N THR A 487 -20.85 -27.41 -0.05
CA THR A 487 -21.64 -26.19 0.13
C THR A 487 -21.00 -25.25 1.14
N ASP A 488 -21.44 -24.00 1.17
CA ASP A 488 -20.97 -23.01 2.14
C ASP A 488 -21.24 -23.46 3.58
N GLU A 489 -22.42 -24.04 3.87
CA GLU A 489 -22.80 -24.53 5.19
C GLU A 489 -21.90 -25.66 5.67
N MET A 490 -21.56 -26.60 4.79
CA MET A 490 -20.63 -27.70 5.09
C MET A 490 -19.25 -27.15 5.45
N LEU A 491 -18.78 -26.15 4.71
CA LEU A 491 -17.47 -25.53 4.91
C LEU A 491 -17.44 -24.70 6.18
N TYR A 492 -18.46 -23.87 6.44
CA TYR A 492 -18.55 -23.10 7.69
C TYR A 492 -18.54 -23.99 8.92
N LYS A 493 -19.30 -25.09 8.88
CA LYS A 493 -19.32 -26.10 9.95
C LYS A 493 -17.97 -26.80 10.09
N LYS A 494 -17.37 -27.24 8.98
CA LYS A 494 -16.06 -27.94 8.97
C LYS A 494 -14.98 -27.09 9.61
N TYR A 495 -14.94 -25.79 9.32
CA TYR A 495 -13.89 -24.87 9.83
C TYR A 495 -14.29 -24.15 11.12
N GLY A 496 -15.45 -24.42 11.69
CA GLY A 496 -15.92 -23.89 12.97
C GLY A 496 -16.06 -22.35 12.94
N LEU A 497 -16.61 -21.83 11.84
CA LEU A 497 -16.89 -20.38 11.75
C LEU A 497 -18.08 -20.04 12.65
N ASP A 498 -17.94 -18.94 13.37
CA ASP A 498 -19.05 -18.43 14.20
C ASP A 498 -20.03 -17.58 13.36
N PRO A 499 -21.23 -17.27 13.93
CA PRO A 499 -22.25 -16.52 13.18
C PRO A 499 -21.77 -15.16 12.65
N LYS A 500 -20.87 -14.46 13.36
CA LYS A 500 -20.35 -13.15 12.93
C LYS A 500 -19.36 -13.28 11.77
N GLU A 501 -18.57 -14.34 11.75
CA GLU A 501 -17.66 -14.64 10.65
C GLU A 501 -18.43 -15.07 9.40
N ILE A 502 -19.50 -15.84 9.57
CA ILE A 502 -20.41 -16.24 8.48
C ILE A 502 -21.08 -14.98 7.92
N GLU A 503 -21.69 -14.15 8.77
CA GLU A 503 -22.33 -12.90 8.35
C GLU A 503 -21.35 -11.97 7.60
N PHE A 504 -20.10 -11.92 8.04
CA PHE A 504 -19.06 -11.16 7.38
C PHE A 504 -18.78 -11.69 5.97
N ILE A 505 -18.63 -13.01 5.79
CA ILE A 505 -18.41 -13.62 4.48
C ILE A 505 -19.64 -13.42 3.57
N GLU A 506 -20.82 -13.71 4.10
CA GLU A 506 -22.09 -13.61 3.38
C GLU A 506 -22.38 -12.18 2.89
N GLY A 507 -22.08 -11.18 3.72
CA GLY A 507 -22.26 -9.76 3.39
C GLY A 507 -21.22 -9.21 2.40
N MET A 508 -20.01 -9.78 2.42
CA MET A 508 -18.91 -9.30 1.58
C MET A 508 -18.90 -9.93 0.19
N ILE A 509 -19.23 -11.22 0.08
CA ILE A 509 -19.12 -11.99 -1.16
C ILE A 509 -20.44 -11.98 -1.91
N ARG A 510 -20.46 -11.36 -3.09
CA ARG A 510 -21.65 -11.32 -3.94
C ARG A 510 -22.08 -12.75 -4.37
N PRO A 511 -23.38 -13.01 -4.49
CA PRO A 511 -23.85 -14.26 -5.11
C PRO A 511 -23.23 -14.46 -6.50
N MET A 512 -23.06 -15.70 -6.91
CA MET A 512 -22.82 -16.08 -8.31
C MET A 512 -24.12 -16.65 -8.84
N GLU A 513 -24.60 -16.11 -9.94
CA GLU A 513 -25.69 -16.66 -10.72
C GLU A 513 -25.26 -17.92 -11.48
#